data_39fe5d19616fdfda5b416fabf56ef6dd
#
_entry.id   39fe5d19616fdfda5b416fabf56ef6dd
#
_cell.length_a   1.000
_cell.length_b   1.000
_cell.length_c   1.000
_cell.angle_alpha   90.00
_cell.angle_beta   90.00
_cell.angle_gamma   90.00
#
_symmetry.space_group_name_H-M   'P 1'
#
loop_
_entity.id
_entity.type
_entity.pdbx_description
1 polymer ?
#
loop_
_entity_poly.entity_id
_entity_poly.type
_entity_poly.pdbx_seq_one_letter_code
_entity_poly.pdbx_strand_id
1 'polypeptide(L)'
;MADCTKLIPIIIKWEAGVTGEGLTNEELFENARKKGYANDPVDPGGPTMVGITLETFKAYRKSMKKPLPTVNDLKNISYAEWFDIFKTRFWDRMKADQIESQSIANLCVNTVWGSGPGYIKTIQGVVGVKGDGIVGPITLKAINENPHPADLFQRLWNRRKKFFEDIVARSVADYERKIGRKATERELLKYTKKRFLKGWLNRLNDFKYED
;
A
#
# COMPACT_ATOMS: atom_id res chain seq x y z
N MET A 1 -7.77 0.14 19.92
CA MET A 1 -6.47 0.29 19.24
C MET A 1 -6.37 -0.76 18.14
N ALA A 2 -5.82 -0.38 16.99
CA ALA A 2 -5.79 -1.26 15.82
C ALA A 2 -4.74 -2.37 15.94
N ASP A 3 -5.02 -3.49 15.27
CA ASP A 3 -4.19 -4.70 15.23
C ASP A 3 -3.67 -4.92 13.80
N CYS A 4 -2.35 -4.96 13.64
CA CYS A 4 -1.69 -5.11 12.34
C CYS A 4 -2.01 -6.45 11.66
N THR A 5 -2.31 -7.50 12.44
CA THR A 5 -2.59 -8.84 11.91
C THR A 5 -3.87 -8.88 11.07
N LYS A 6 -4.82 -7.98 11.34
CA LYS A 6 -6.09 -7.87 10.60
C LYS A 6 -5.93 -7.28 9.20
N LEU A 7 -4.83 -6.59 8.91
CA LEU A 7 -4.56 -6.05 7.57
C LEU A 7 -3.85 -7.06 6.66
N ILE A 8 -3.13 -8.03 7.23
CA ILE A 8 -2.30 -8.98 6.48
C ILE A 8 -3.08 -9.77 5.42
N PRO A 9 -4.26 -10.35 5.72
CA PRO A 9 -5.03 -11.08 4.71
C PRO A 9 -5.40 -10.22 3.49
N ILE A 10 -5.72 -8.93 3.71
CA ILE A 10 -6.05 -8.00 2.63
C ILE A 10 -4.80 -7.71 1.78
N ILE A 11 -3.65 -7.48 2.41
CA ILE A 11 -2.39 -7.29 1.68
C ILE A 11 -2.07 -8.53 0.83
N ILE A 12 -2.09 -9.71 1.43
CA ILE A 12 -1.76 -10.98 0.74
C ILE A 12 -2.71 -11.24 -0.43
N LYS A 13 -4.01 -11.00 -0.24
CA LYS A 13 -5.02 -11.11 -1.31
C LYS A 13 -4.63 -10.28 -2.53
N TRP A 14 -4.22 -9.03 -2.34
CA TRP A 14 -3.95 -8.11 -3.44
C TRP A 14 -2.53 -8.24 -4.03
N GLU A 15 -1.57 -8.72 -3.24
CA GLU A 15 -0.20 -8.91 -3.74
C GLU A 15 0.01 -10.27 -4.44
N ALA A 16 -0.76 -11.31 -4.06
CA ALA A 16 -0.55 -12.65 -4.57
C ALA A 16 -1.83 -13.38 -4.99
N GLY A 17 -3.01 -12.77 -4.88
CA GLY A 17 -4.29 -13.39 -5.20
C GLY A 17 -4.61 -14.60 -4.30
N VAL A 18 -4.11 -14.61 -3.07
CA VAL A 18 -4.34 -15.69 -2.10
C VAL A 18 -5.35 -15.25 -1.07
N THR A 19 -6.36 -16.08 -0.86
CA THR A 19 -7.34 -15.99 0.22
C THR A 19 -7.50 -17.36 0.86
N GLY A 20 -8.01 -17.44 2.09
CA GLY A 20 -8.31 -18.72 2.75
C GLY A 20 -8.99 -18.49 4.09
N GLU A 21 -10.21 -18.98 4.23
CA GLU A 21 -10.88 -19.03 5.54
C GLU A 21 -10.18 -20.02 6.46
N GLY A 22 -10.04 -19.67 7.73
CA GLY A 22 -9.45 -20.52 8.75
C GLY A 22 -7.93 -20.67 8.71
N LEU A 23 -7.24 -20.06 7.73
CA LEU A 23 -5.79 -20.05 7.67
C LEU A 23 -5.22 -18.94 8.57
N THR A 24 -4.11 -19.25 9.22
CA THR A 24 -3.28 -18.24 9.91
C THR A 24 -2.62 -17.31 8.89
N ASN A 25 -2.18 -16.14 9.35
CA ASN A 25 -1.44 -15.19 8.47
C ASN A 25 -0.15 -15.81 7.91
N GLU A 26 0.52 -16.67 8.64
CA GLU A 26 1.70 -17.38 8.18
C GLU A 26 1.37 -18.39 7.08
N GLU A 27 0.32 -19.19 7.22
CA GLU A 27 -0.14 -20.13 6.19
C GLU A 27 -0.58 -19.39 4.92
N LEU A 28 -1.30 -18.27 5.07
CA LEU A 28 -1.66 -17.40 3.94
C LEU A 28 -0.40 -16.89 3.22
N PHE A 29 0.59 -16.43 3.97
CA PHE A 29 1.86 -15.95 3.41
C PHE A 29 2.62 -17.08 2.70
N GLU A 30 2.76 -18.27 3.29
CA GLU A 30 3.44 -19.40 2.65
C GLU A 30 2.75 -19.82 1.34
N ASN A 31 1.43 -19.75 1.28
CA ASN A 31 0.69 -19.96 0.03
C ASN A 31 0.92 -18.83 -0.98
N ALA A 32 1.01 -17.59 -0.52
CA ALA A 32 1.31 -16.42 -1.35
C ALA A 32 2.75 -16.48 -1.90
N ARG A 33 3.72 -16.89 -1.11
CA ARG A 33 5.12 -17.01 -1.51
C ARG A 33 5.33 -17.95 -2.71
N LYS A 34 4.50 -18.98 -2.86
CA LYS A 34 4.57 -19.91 -3.99
C LYS A 34 4.30 -19.25 -5.36
N LYS A 35 3.58 -18.12 -5.40
CA LYS A 35 3.15 -17.44 -6.64
C LYS A 35 3.25 -15.91 -6.64
N GLY A 36 3.64 -15.32 -5.52
CA GLY A 36 3.70 -13.86 -5.33
C GLY A 36 4.98 -13.19 -5.83
N TYR A 37 5.85 -13.91 -6.56
CA TYR A 37 7.04 -13.33 -7.16
C TYR A 37 6.70 -12.64 -8.49
N ALA A 38 7.11 -11.40 -8.63
CA ALA A 38 7.02 -10.64 -9.87
C ALA A 38 8.39 -9.99 -10.19
N ASN A 39 8.71 -9.92 -11.48
CA ASN A 39 9.86 -9.19 -11.99
C ASN A 39 9.54 -8.74 -13.42
N ASP A 40 8.79 -7.64 -13.54
CA ASP A 40 8.49 -7.03 -14.83
C ASP A 40 9.67 -6.12 -15.24
N PRO A 41 10.34 -6.35 -16.39
CA PRO A 41 11.45 -5.51 -16.86
C PRO A 41 11.07 -4.04 -17.08
N VAL A 42 9.79 -3.74 -17.26
CA VAL A 42 9.26 -2.36 -17.44
C VAL A 42 8.83 -1.73 -16.11
N ASP A 43 8.83 -2.49 -15.02
CA ASP A 43 8.53 -1.95 -13.68
C ASP A 43 9.81 -1.44 -13.03
N PRO A 44 9.92 -0.12 -12.78
CA PRO A 44 11.08 0.44 -12.09
C PRO A 44 11.25 -0.07 -10.65
N GLY A 45 10.23 -0.71 -10.07
CA GLY A 45 10.30 -1.33 -8.74
C GLY A 45 11.18 -2.58 -8.69
N GLY A 46 11.45 -3.22 -9.84
CA GLY A 46 12.25 -4.42 -9.96
C GLY A 46 11.64 -5.65 -9.29
N PRO A 47 12.49 -6.66 -8.95
CA PRO A 47 12.03 -7.90 -8.34
C PRO A 47 11.24 -7.67 -7.05
N THR A 48 10.08 -8.31 -6.94
CA THR A 48 9.14 -8.15 -5.83
C THR A 48 8.63 -9.53 -5.37
N MET A 49 8.48 -9.73 -4.08
CA MET A 49 7.87 -10.93 -3.49
C MET A 49 6.78 -10.48 -2.50
N VAL A 50 5.54 -10.87 -2.76
CA VAL A 50 4.37 -10.52 -1.95
C VAL A 50 4.41 -9.05 -1.53
N GLY A 51 4.57 -8.14 -2.52
CA GLY A 51 4.61 -6.69 -2.34
C GLY A 51 5.91 -6.10 -1.78
N ILE A 52 6.88 -6.89 -1.35
CA ILE A 52 8.21 -6.41 -0.91
C ILE A 52 9.18 -6.40 -2.09
N THR A 53 9.69 -5.23 -2.46
CA THR A 53 10.72 -5.10 -3.48
C THR A 53 12.09 -5.51 -2.94
N LEU A 54 13.00 -5.94 -3.84
CA LEU A 54 14.38 -6.25 -3.46
C LEU A 54 15.08 -5.07 -2.76
N GLU A 55 14.82 -3.85 -3.20
CA GLU A 55 15.40 -2.66 -2.58
C GLU A 55 14.86 -2.42 -1.15
N THR A 56 13.57 -2.65 -0.92
CA THR A 56 12.99 -2.60 0.44
C THR A 56 13.64 -3.65 1.33
N PHE A 57 13.84 -4.86 0.82
CA PHE A 57 14.47 -5.95 1.57
C PHE A 57 15.96 -5.67 1.87
N LYS A 58 16.70 -5.11 0.90
CA LYS A 58 18.09 -4.65 1.13
C LYS A 58 18.16 -3.58 2.21
N ALA A 59 17.29 -2.56 2.13
CA ALA A 59 17.23 -1.49 3.14
C ALA A 59 16.90 -2.03 4.54
N TYR A 60 16.00 -3.02 4.64
CA TYR A 60 15.69 -3.70 5.89
C TYR A 60 16.90 -4.48 6.42
N ARG A 61 17.50 -5.38 5.63
CA ARG A 61 18.65 -6.17 6.05
C ARG A 61 19.83 -5.28 6.47
N LYS A 62 20.07 -4.18 5.75
CA LYS A 62 21.09 -3.18 6.12
C LYS A 62 20.81 -2.56 7.49
N SER A 63 19.56 -2.18 7.78
CA SER A 63 19.19 -1.63 9.09
C SER A 63 19.36 -2.61 10.25
N MET A 64 19.23 -3.91 9.95
CA MET A 64 19.44 -5.00 10.91
C MET A 64 20.90 -5.49 10.97
N LYS A 65 21.83 -4.82 10.25
CA LYS A 65 23.24 -5.23 10.12
C LYS A 65 23.43 -6.67 9.60
N LYS A 66 22.47 -7.13 8.77
CA LYS A 66 22.53 -8.44 8.10
C LYS A 66 23.14 -8.32 6.70
N PRO A 67 23.67 -9.41 6.11
CA PRO A 67 24.12 -9.43 4.72
C PRO A 67 23.02 -8.93 3.76
N LEU A 68 23.43 -8.24 2.69
CA LEU A 68 22.50 -7.77 1.68
C LEU A 68 21.87 -8.96 0.95
N PRO A 69 20.55 -8.97 0.77
CA PRO A 69 19.86 -10.09 0.12
C PRO A 69 20.03 -10.06 -1.39
N THR A 70 20.07 -11.24 -1.97
CA THR A 70 19.98 -11.50 -3.41
C THR A 70 18.51 -11.61 -3.84
N VAL A 71 18.28 -11.76 -5.16
CA VAL A 71 16.95 -12.10 -5.69
C VAL A 71 16.46 -13.46 -5.17
N ASN A 72 17.39 -14.41 -4.99
CA ASN A 72 17.04 -15.72 -4.43
C ASN A 72 16.63 -15.63 -2.97
N ASP A 73 17.29 -14.80 -2.17
CA ASP A 73 16.87 -14.54 -0.79
C ASP A 73 15.49 -13.89 -0.74
N LEU A 74 15.18 -12.96 -1.68
CA LEU A 74 13.86 -12.37 -1.78
C LEU A 74 12.78 -13.41 -2.10
N LYS A 75 13.04 -14.33 -3.04
CA LYS A 75 12.08 -15.41 -3.37
C LYS A 75 11.82 -16.34 -2.19
N ASN A 76 12.81 -16.49 -1.30
CA ASN A 76 12.75 -17.35 -0.12
C ASN A 76 12.58 -16.58 1.19
N ILE A 77 12.14 -15.31 1.13
CA ILE A 77 11.88 -14.50 2.33
C ILE A 77 10.92 -15.26 3.26
N SER A 78 11.26 -15.36 4.55
CA SER A 78 10.40 -15.97 5.54
C SER A 78 9.22 -15.08 5.90
N TYR A 79 8.13 -15.68 6.43
CA TYR A 79 7.03 -14.89 6.98
C TYR A 79 7.51 -13.92 8.05
N ALA A 80 8.40 -14.35 8.93
CA ALA A 80 8.93 -13.50 10.01
C ALA A 80 9.65 -12.24 9.47
N GLU A 81 10.50 -12.39 8.43
CA GLU A 81 11.16 -11.22 7.82
C GLU A 81 10.17 -10.35 7.03
N TRP A 82 9.24 -10.94 6.29
CA TRP A 82 8.20 -10.21 5.58
C TRP A 82 7.31 -9.42 6.56
N PHE A 83 6.87 -10.07 7.64
CA PHE A 83 6.04 -9.44 8.68
C PHE A 83 6.78 -8.30 9.39
N ASP A 84 8.05 -8.50 9.74
CA ASP A 84 8.86 -7.46 10.39
C ASP A 84 9.06 -6.25 9.46
N ILE A 85 9.25 -6.47 8.16
CA ILE A 85 9.30 -5.39 7.16
C ILE A 85 7.94 -4.68 7.10
N PHE A 86 6.83 -5.41 6.99
CA PHE A 86 5.49 -4.85 6.96
C PHE A 86 5.22 -4.02 8.22
N LYS A 87 5.50 -4.59 9.40
CA LYS A 87 5.30 -3.91 10.67
C LYS A 87 6.15 -2.65 10.78
N THR A 88 7.47 -2.78 10.65
CA THR A 88 8.39 -1.66 10.95
C THR A 88 8.40 -0.57 9.89
N ARG A 89 8.21 -0.91 8.59
CA ARG A 89 8.32 0.05 7.50
C ARG A 89 7.00 0.72 7.13
N PHE A 90 5.86 0.11 7.49
CA PHE A 90 4.54 0.61 7.08
C PHE A 90 3.60 0.82 8.27
N TRP A 91 3.38 -0.20 9.10
CA TRP A 91 2.47 -0.13 10.23
C TRP A 91 2.96 0.83 11.32
N ASP A 92 4.18 0.63 11.81
CA ASP A 92 4.78 1.47 12.86
C ASP A 92 5.08 2.89 12.37
N ARG A 93 5.34 3.03 11.05
CA ARG A 93 5.51 4.35 10.45
C ARG A 93 4.25 5.19 10.50
N MET A 94 3.09 4.55 10.45
CA MET A 94 1.79 5.17 10.69
C MET A 94 1.44 5.23 12.18
N LYS A 95 2.24 4.66 13.08
CA LYS A 95 1.93 4.44 14.50
C LYS A 95 0.54 3.83 14.66
N ALA A 96 0.20 2.90 13.81
CA ALA A 96 -1.16 2.40 13.67
C ALA A 96 -1.66 1.64 14.91
N ASP A 97 -0.77 1.09 15.73
CA ASP A 97 -1.12 0.54 17.06
C ASP A 97 -1.78 1.60 17.99
N GLN A 98 -1.57 2.90 17.70
CA GLN A 98 -2.12 4.01 18.49
C GLN A 98 -3.38 4.63 17.83
N ILE A 99 -3.79 4.12 16.66
CA ILE A 99 -5.06 4.50 16.05
C ILE A 99 -6.17 3.64 16.64
N GLU A 100 -7.25 4.26 17.11
CA GLU A 100 -8.35 3.55 17.75
C GLU A 100 -9.19 2.77 16.74
N SER A 101 -9.51 3.38 15.60
CA SER A 101 -10.27 2.78 14.52
C SER A 101 -9.43 1.79 13.70
N GLN A 102 -9.82 0.53 13.69
CA GLN A 102 -9.18 -0.51 12.87
C GLN A 102 -9.33 -0.20 11.39
N SER A 103 -10.51 0.26 10.98
CA SER A 103 -10.82 0.58 9.59
C SER A 103 -9.97 1.73 9.06
N ILE A 104 -9.80 2.79 9.85
CA ILE A 104 -8.93 3.93 9.50
C ILE A 104 -7.48 3.50 9.45
N ALA A 105 -6.99 2.74 10.43
CA ALA A 105 -5.63 2.23 10.47
C ALA A 105 -5.31 1.39 9.22
N ASN A 106 -6.18 0.43 8.89
CA ASN A 106 -6.03 -0.43 7.72
C ASN A 106 -5.95 0.37 6.42
N LEU A 107 -6.86 1.33 6.22
CA LEU A 107 -6.88 2.18 5.02
C LEU A 107 -5.60 3.03 4.91
N CYS A 108 -5.18 3.67 6.00
CA CYS A 108 -3.98 4.50 6.03
C CYS A 108 -2.71 3.69 5.75
N VAL A 109 -2.54 2.56 6.43
CA VAL A 109 -1.36 1.69 6.24
C VAL A 109 -1.33 1.09 4.85
N ASN A 110 -2.46 0.57 4.33
CA ASN A 110 -2.51 0.07 2.95
C ASN A 110 -2.18 1.16 1.92
N THR A 111 -2.54 2.40 2.20
CA THR A 111 -2.23 3.53 1.34
C THR A 111 -0.72 3.82 1.31
N VAL A 112 -0.07 3.78 2.48
CA VAL A 112 1.39 3.93 2.60
C VAL A 112 2.12 2.73 1.98
N TRP A 113 1.59 1.51 2.14
CA TRP A 113 2.10 0.32 1.48
C TRP A 113 2.18 0.48 -0.04
N GLY A 114 1.08 0.90 -0.67
CA GLY A 114 1.01 1.00 -2.13
C GLY A 114 1.58 2.29 -2.74
N SER A 115 1.94 3.31 -1.93
CA SER A 115 2.43 4.60 -2.46
C SER A 115 3.65 5.15 -1.74
N GLY A 116 4.17 4.41 -0.77
CA GLY A 116 5.30 4.80 0.03
C GLY A 116 4.98 5.86 1.10
N PRO A 117 5.94 6.12 1.99
CA PRO A 117 5.74 6.96 3.18
C PRO A 117 5.47 8.44 2.86
N GLY A 118 5.80 8.90 1.66
CA GLY A 118 5.48 10.27 1.23
C GLY A 118 3.98 10.58 1.24
N TYR A 119 3.13 9.55 1.13
CA TYR A 119 1.69 9.73 1.17
C TYR A 119 1.15 10.12 2.57
N ILE A 120 1.94 9.95 3.64
CA ILE A 120 1.59 10.40 5.00
C ILE A 120 1.23 11.89 4.99
N LYS A 121 1.93 12.72 4.23
CA LYS A 121 1.60 14.16 4.08
C LYS A 121 0.19 14.40 3.55
N THR A 122 -0.27 13.52 2.66
CA THR A 122 -1.63 13.60 2.12
C THR A 122 -2.67 13.19 3.19
N ILE A 123 -2.40 12.13 3.96
CA ILE A 123 -3.23 11.73 5.09
C ILE A 123 -3.35 12.87 6.09
N GLN A 124 -2.24 13.48 6.47
CA GLN A 124 -2.18 14.63 7.38
C GLN A 124 -3.02 15.80 6.88
N GLY A 125 -2.96 16.10 5.58
CA GLY A 125 -3.82 17.13 4.97
C GLY A 125 -5.32 16.81 5.08
N VAL A 126 -5.72 15.53 4.95
CA VAL A 126 -7.12 15.11 5.11
C VAL A 126 -7.61 15.27 6.55
N VAL A 127 -6.76 14.98 7.54
CA VAL A 127 -7.11 15.13 8.96
C VAL A 127 -6.92 16.57 9.48
N GLY A 128 -6.51 17.50 8.61
CA GLY A 128 -6.42 18.92 8.93
C GLY A 128 -5.17 19.37 9.69
N VAL A 129 -4.08 18.58 9.61
CA VAL A 129 -2.81 18.95 10.24
C VAL A 129 -1.71 19.21 9.21
N LYS A 130 -0.59 19.83 9.65
CA LYS A 130 0.56 20.10 8.79
C LYS A 130 1.13 18.81 8.20
N GLY A 131 1.31 18.77 6.88
CA GLY A 131 1.86 17.64 6.13
C GLY A 131 3.38 17.57 6.17
N ASP A 132 3.96 17.18 7.31
CA ASP A 132 5.41 17.00 7.47
C ASP A 132 5.89 15.57 7.10
N GLY A 133 4.97 14.61 7.04
CA GLY A 133 5.26 13.20 6.73
C GLY A 133 5.66 12.38 7.96
N ILE A 134 5.47 12.91 9.17
CA ILE A 134 5.79 12.26 10.45
C ILE A 134 4.50 12.12 11.26
N VAL A 135 4.06 10.89 11.50
CA VAL A 135 2.92 10.64 12.39
C VAL A 135 3.34 10.83 13.85
N GLY A 136 2.98 11.98 14.40
CA GLY A 136 3.22 12.36 15.78
C GLY A 136 1.93 12.47 16.59
N PRO A 137 2.02 12.93 17.87
CA PRO A 137 0.85 13.10 18.74
C PRO A 137 -0.25 13.96 18.12
N ILE A 138 0.12 15.03 17.39
CA ILE A 138 -0.84 15.94 16.72
C ILE A 138 -1.63 15.17 15.64
N THR A 139 -0.95 14.36 14.83
CA THR A 139 -1.62 13.56 13.78
C THR A 139 -2.53 12.50 14.40
N LEU A 140 -2.05 11.78 15.42
CA LEU A 140 -2.82 10.77 16.12
C LEU A 140 -4.05 11.36 16.81
N LYS A 141 -3.89 12.50 17.48
CA LYS A 141 -5.00 13.23 18.09
C LYS A 141 -6.06 13.60 17.06
N ALA A 142 -5.65 14.16 15.90
CA ALA A 142 -6.58 14.54 14.85
C ALA A 142 -7.30 13.34 14.21
N ILE A 143 -6.74 12.14 14.26
CA ILE A 143 -7.39 10.90 13.83
C ILE A 143 -8.34 10.39 14.90
N ASN A 144 -7.87 10.21 16.14
CA ASN A 144 -8.59 9.51 17.21
C ASN A 144 -9.71 10.37 17.83
N GLU A 145 -9.48 11.69 17.98
CA GLU A 145 -10.48 12.60 18.54
C GLU A 145 -11.42 13.18 17.47
N ASN A 146 -11.43 12.61 16.26
CA ASN A 146 -12.37 13.07 15.23
C ASN A 146 -13.80 12.67 15.63
N PRO A 147 -14.73 13.63 15.77
CA PRO A 147 -16.08 13.35 16.26
C PRO A 147 -16.92 12.50 15.28
N HIS A 148 -16.46 12.38 14.03
CA HIS A 148 -17.14 11.65 12.95
C HIS A 148 -16.14 10.69 12.25
N PRO A 149 -15.72 9.58 12.89
CA PRO A 149 -14.69 8.71 12.35
C PRO A 149 -15.10 8.03 11.03
N ALA A 150 -16.39 7.74 10.82
CA ALA A 150 -16.88 7.22 9.55
C ALA A 150 -16.74 8.24 8.41
N ASP A 151 -17.01 9.53 8.67
CA ASP A 151 -16.81 10.61 7.68
C ASP A 151 -15.31 10.83 7.42
N LEU A 152 -14.47 10.71 8.45
CA LEU A 152 -13.02 10.77 8.27
C LEU A 152 -12.53 9.63 7.38
N PHE A 153 -12.98 8.40 7.63
CA PHE A 153 -12.69 7.26 6.78
C PHE A 153 -13.10 7.54 5.33
N GLN A 154 -14.32 8.02 5.10
CA GLN A 154 -14.81 8.32 3.76
C GLN A 154 -13.99 9.43 3.06
N ARG A 155 -13.55 10.46 3.79
CA ARG A 155 -12.67 11.50 3.24
C ARG A 155 -11.30 10.94 2.85
N LEU A 156 -10.72 10.07 3.67
CA LEU A 156 -9.46 9.37 3.37
C LEU A 156 -9.60 8.46 2.14
N TRP A 157 -10.71 7.72 2.07
CA TRP A 157 -11.04 6.85 0.95
C TRP A 157 -11.21 7.65 -0.36
N ASN A 158 -11.99 8.72 -0.34
CA ASN A 158 -12.22 9.61 -1.48
C ASN A 158 -10.90 10.27 -1.95
N ARG A 159 -10.07 10.67 -1.00
CA ARG A 159 -8.75 11.24 -1.32
C ARG A 159 -7.84 10.21 -1.98
N ARG A 160 -7.91 8.95 -1.56
CA ARG A 160 -7.18 7.85 -2.20
C ARG A 160 -7.68 7.57 -3.61
N LYS A 161 -8.98 7.50 -3.80
CA LYS A 161 -9.61 7.35 -5.13
C LYS A 161 -9.14 8.46 -6.07
N LYS A 162 -9.28 9.72 -5.64
CA LYS A 162 -8.82 10.86 -6.43
C LYS A 162 -7.34 10.80 -6.79
N PHE A 163 -6.49 10.33 -5.89
CA PHE A 163 -5.06 10.15 -6.18
C PHE A 163 -4.82 9.18 -7.34
N PHE A 164 -5.56 8.07 -7.40
CA PHE A 164 -5.47 7.15 -8.52
C PHE A 164 -5.97 7.77 -9.82
N GLU A 165 -7.08 8.49 -9.78
CA GLU A 165 -7.64 9.21 -10.93
C GLU A 165 -6.67 10.27 -11.45
N ASP A 166 -6.03 11.03 -10.57
CA ASP A 166 -5.02 12.05 -10.92
C ASP A 166 -3.75 11.43 -11.55
N ILE A 167 -3.32 10.25 -11.08
CA ILE A 167 -2.21 9.50 -11.72
C ILE A 167 -2.58 9.09 -13.14
N VAL A 168 -3.78 8.56 -13.33
CA VAL A 168 -4.27 8.14 -14.65
C VAL A 168 -4.39 9.34 -15.58
N ALA A 169 -5.03 10.42 -15.13
CA ALA A 169 -5.20 11.64 -15.92
C ALA A 169 -3.85 12.20 -16.40
N ARG A 170 -2.87 12.29 -15.52
CA ARG A 170 -1.50 12.71 -15.89
C ARG A 170 -0.87 11.77 -16.91
N SER A 171 -0.94 10.47 -16.67
CA SER A 171 -0.38 9.46 -17.59
C SER A 171 -1.04 9.49 -18.99
N VAL A 172 -2.33 9.77 -19.05
CA VAL A 172 -3.07 9.96 -20.33
C VAL A 172 -2.62 11.24 -21.04
N ALA A 173 -2.58 12.37 -20.31
CA ALA A 173 -2.17 13.64 -20.87
C ALA A 173 -0.72 13.59 -21.41
N ASP A 174 0.20 12.95 -20.69
CA ASP A 174 1.59 12.78 -21.12
C ASP A 174 1.69 11.93 -22.39
N TYR A 175 0.93 10.84 -22.45
CA TYR A 175 0.89 10.00 -23.64
C TYR A 175 0.29 10.72 -24.84
N GLU A 176 -0.85 11.40 -24.71
CA GLU A 176 -1.49 12.18 -25.78
C GLU A 176 -0.59 13.31 -26.28
N ARG A 177 0.14 13.98 -25.37
CA ARG A 177 1.14 15.00 -25.75
C ARG A 177 2.27 14.39 -26.58
N LYS A 178 2.74 13.19 -26.21
CA LYS A 178 3.79 12.47 -26.93
C LYS A 178 3.38 12.09 -28.35
N ILE A 179 2.12 11.68 -28.55
CA ILE A 179 1.63 11.24 -29.87
C ILE A 179 0.99 12.37 -30.69
N GLY A 180 0.82 13.58 -30.12
CA GLY A 180 0.29 14.76 -30.81
C GLY A 180 -1.20 14.71 -31.14
N ARG A 181 -1.96 13.76 -30.55
CA ARG A 181 -3.40 13.59 -30.77
C ARG A 181 -4.09 12.93 -29.58
N LYS A 182 -5.43 12.89 -29.59
CA LYS A 182 -6.19 12.07 -28.63
C LYS A 182 -5.92 10.58 -28.88
N ALA A 183 -5.73 9.85 -27.78
CA ALA A 183 -5.50 8.42 -27.82
C ALA A 183 -6.81 7.64 -27.87
N THR A 184 -6.81 6.53 -28.60
CA THR A 184 -7.91 5.56 -28.59
C THR A 184 -7.94 4.81 -27.26
N GLU A 185 -9.09 4.22 -26.90
CA GLU A 185 -9.22 3.42 -25.68
C GLU A 185 -8.20 2.28 -25.61
N ARG A 186 -7.94 1.60 -26.73
CA ARG A 186 -6.94 0.54 -26.83
C ARG A 186 -5.52 1.03 -26.52
N GLU A 187 -5.17 2.22 -27.01
CA GLU A 187 -3.87 2.85 -26.71
C GLU A 187 -3.77 3.26 -25.25
N LEU A 188 -4.84 3.84 -24.69
CA LEU A 188 -4.89 4.21 -23.26
C LEU A 188 -4.67 3.00 -22.34
N LEU A 189 -5.34 1.88 -22.64
CA LEU A 189 -5.17 0.65 -21.88
C LEU A 189 -3.78 0.00 -22.06
N LYS A 190 -3.14 0.21 -23.22
CA LYS A 190 -1.83 -0.38 -23.50
C LYS A 190 -0.66 0.46 -22.96
N TYR A 191 -0.75 1.79 -23.08
CA TYR A 191 0.42 2.66 -22.90
C TYR A 191 0.31 3.62 -21.72
N THR A 192 -0.81 3.63 -21.00
CA THR A 192 -1.00 4.53 -19.86
C THR A 192 -1.33 3.78 -18.57
N LYS A 193 -1.35 4.51 -17.46
CA LYS A 193 -1.75 3.94 -16.14
C LYS A 193 -3.24 3.59 -16.07
N LYS A 194 -4.06 3.91 -17.09
CA LYS A 194 -5.49 3.59 -17.15
C LYS A 194 -5.76 2.09 -16.97
N ARG A 195 -4.88 1.24 -17.50
CA ARG A 195 -4.98 -0.24 -17.35
C ARG A 195 -5.03 -0.71 -15.90
N PHE A 196 -4.45 0.04 -14.98
CA PHE A 196 -4.37 -0.35 -13.57
C PHE A 196 -5.52 0.20 -12.71
N LEU A 197 -6.25 1.22 -13.20
CA LEU A 197 -7.26 1.94 -12.40
C LEU A 197 -8.31 1.02 -11.82
N LYS A 198 -8.85 0.09 -12.62
CA LYS A 198 -9.86 -0.87 -12.17
C LYS A 198 -9.34 -1.72 -11.00
N GLY A 199 -8.11 -2.24 -11.10
CA GLY A 199 -7.50 -3.04 -10.03
C GLY A 199 -7.27 -2.21 -8.76
N TRP A 200 -6.78 -0.97 -8.90
CA TRP A 200 -6.59 -0.07 -7.76
C TRP A 200 -7.90 0.28 -7.06
N LEU A 201 -8.97 0.53 -7.81
CA LEU A 201 -10.29 0.82 -7.24
C LEU A 201 -10.91 -0.42 -6.60
N ASN A 202 -10.76 -1.61 -7.21
CA ASN A 202 -11.21 -2.85 -6.61
C ASN A 202 -10.51 -3.10 -5.25
N ARG A 203 -9.17 -2.90 -5.18
CA ARG A 203 -8.44 -2.99 -3.91
C ARG A 203 -8.94 -1.97 -2.89
N LEU A 204 -9.19 -0.74 -3.31
CA LEU A 204 -9.70 0.31 -2.42
C LEU A 204 -11.10 -0.02 -1.90
N ASN A 205 -11.94 -0.66 -2.70
CA ASN A 205 -13.31 -1.07 -2.35
C ASN A 205 -13.36 -2.20 -1.29
N ASP A 206 -12.26 -2.92 -1.05
CA ASP A 206 -12.18 -3.88 0.06
C ASP A 206 -12.09 -3.21 1.43
N PHE A 207 -11.77 -1.90 1.46
CA PHE A 207 -11.73 -1.14 2.70
C PHE A 207 -13.07 -0.47 2.93
N LYS A 208 -13.74 -0.87 4.03
CA LYS A 208 -14.99 -0.33 4.52
C LYS A 208 -14.82 0.13 5.96
N TYR A 209 -15.70 1.03 6.39
CA TYR A 209 -15.78 1.40 7.79
C TYR A 209 -16.68 0.40 8.50
N GLU A 210 -16.14 -0.33 9.47
CA GLU A 210 -16.80 -1.45 10.16
C GLU A 210 -16.58 -1.41 11.70
N ASP A 211 -16.09 -0.26 12.24
CA ASP A 211 -15.82 -0.08 13.68
C ASP A 211 -17.07 0.31 14.46
#